data_3ff35ee3264e8883d9ba6c41bd391ddc
#
_entry.id   3ff35ee3264e8883d9ba6c41bd391ddc
#
_cell.length_a   1.000
_cell.length_b   1.000
_cell.length_c   1.000
_cell.angle_alpha   90.00
_cell.angle_beta   90.00
_cell.angle_gamma   90.00
#
_symmetry.space_group_name_H-M   'P 1'
#
loop_
_entity.id
_entity.type
_entity.pdbx_description
1 polymer ?
#
loop_
_entity_poly.entity_id
_entity_poly.type
_entity_poly.pdbx_seq_one_letter_code
_entity_poly.pdbx_strand_id
1 'polypeptide(L)'
;MQAEKKPMTKKQYFDKCKKFDNLRNKVASDPYRMKFHLQPPLGWLNDPNGLCQIGSQYHIYFQYTPFNPNGGTGLWGHMVTEDFIHYEEHEPSIFPDSSWDANGAYSGSAYEENGEYYFFYTGNVKYEGEEYNYITDGREQNVILTITKDGYNFSKKQLIMTNSDFPEDMSKHVRDPQIIKRGNHYYMILGARDLSDKGSVVLFKSNDLYHWKYELRFTTQDVFGYMWECPNYVEIDGKQFLIVCPQGIKQNGLDYANAHQCGYFPLNYKFEDKTYQLGEFCQLDRGFDFYAPQVFKDHKGRNILIGWMGMPESDYNNDKTVKNGWQHALSLPRELYVTEEGKLAQKPLEELKKLRTNEKKMEFNNELSVSTSIWFEIHVDFEVSRDFVLKLRESAELRYEEGILTLDITSCGSGRKHRGIAIKTI
;
A
#
# COMPACT_ATOMS: atom_id res chain seq x y z
N MET A 1 -32.86 12.57 13.21
CA MET A 1 -32.63 11.16 12.77
C MET A 1 -31.65 11.27 11.63
N GLN A 2 -30.40 10.89 11.88
CA GLN A 2 -29.37 10.85 10.83
C GLN A 2 -29.79 9.81 9.80
N ALA A 3 -29.79 10.19 8.52
CA ALA A 3 -30.06 9.24 7.44
C ALA A 3 -28.81 8.31 7.32
N GLU A 4 -28.88 7.17 7.98
CA GLU A 4 -27.87 6.12 7.80
C GLU A 4 -27.89 5.68 6.33
N LYS A 5 -26.78 5.85 5.64
CA LYS A 5 -26.59 5.26 4.31
C LYS A 5 -26.66 3.75 4.45
N LYS A 6 -27.68 3.11 3.88
CA LYS A 6 -27.76 1.65 3.93
C LYS A 6 -26.61 1.05 3.11
N PRO A 7 -25.74 0.25 3.73
CA PRO A 7 -24.64 -0.40 3.02
C PRO A 7 -25.19 -1.30 1.90
N MET A 8 -24.41 -1.44 0.84
CA MET A 8 -24.75 -2.34 -0.27
C MET A 8 -24.51 -3.79 0.19
N THR A 9 -25.56 -4.61 0.15
CA THR A 9 -25.45 -6.03 0.47
C THR A 9 -24.61 -6.77 -0.59
N LYS A 10 -23.98 -7.88 -0.19
CA LYS A 10 -23.23 -8.78 -1.09
C LYS A 10 -24.08 -9.17 -2.31
N LYS A 11 -25.36 -9.49 -2.12
CA LYS A 11 -26.29 -9.81 -3.21
C LYS A 11 -26.45 -8.65 -4.19
N GLN A 12 -26.67 -7.44 -3.70
CA GLN A 12 -26.82 -6.24 -4.55
C GLN A 12 -25.53 -5.96 -5.34
N TYR A 13 -24.37 -6.23 -4.75
CA TYR A 13 -23.09 -6.15 -5.44
C TYR A 13 -23.06 -7.11 -6.63
N PHE A 14 -23.36 -8.40 -6.45
CA PHE A 14 -23.33 -9.39 -7.53
C PHE A 14 -24.36 -9.12 -8.60
N ASP A 15 -25.56 -8.67 -8.24
CA ASP A 15 -26.59 -8.28 -9.22
C ASP A 15 -26.11 -7.07 -10.05
N LYS A 16 -25.32 -6.19 -9.47
CA LYS A 16 -24.71 -5.06 -10.18
C LYS A 16 -23.56 -5.52 -11.08
N CYS A 17 -22.72 -6.45 -10.65
CA CYS A 17 -21.60 -6.97 -11.44
C CYS A 17 -22.05 -7.50 -12.81
N LYS A 18 -23.17 -8.23 -12.87
CA LYS A 18 -23.73 -8.76 -14.12
C LYS A 18 -23.99 -7.69 -15.17
N LYS A 19 -24.30 -6.45 -14.75
CA LYS A 19 -24.52 -5.32 -15.66
C LYS A 19 -23.24 -4.78 -16.28
N PHE A 20 -22.09 -5.13 -15.72
CA PHE A 20 -20.77 -4.66 -16.13
C PHE A 20 -19.92 -5.71 -16.85
N ASP A 21 -20.47 -6.91 -17.15
CA ASP A 21 -19.72 -7.99 -17.82
C ASP A 21 -19.11 -7.55 -19.16
N ASN A 22 -19.86 -6.79 -19.95
CA ASN A 22 -19.35 -6.24 -21.22
C ASN A 22 -18.18 -5.26 -20.99
N LEU A 23 -18.23 -4.47 -19.91
CA LEU A 23 -17.14 -3.56 -19.57
C LEU A 23 -15.90 -4.33 -19.12
N ARG A 24 -16.05 -5.43 -18.38
CA ARG A 24 -14.92 -6.30 -17.99
C ARG A 24 -14.16 -6.81 -19.21
N ASN A 25 -14.86 -7.30 -20.22
CA ASN A 25 -14.26 -7.77 -21.47
C ASN A 25 -13.51 -6.64 -22.20
N LYS A 26 -14.08 -5.43 -22.23
CA LYS A 26 -13.44 -4.24 -22.80
C LYS A 26 -12.17 -3.90 -22.04
N VAL A 27 -12.22 -3.88 -20.71
CA VAL A 27 -11.04 -3.60 -19.85
C VAL A 27 -9.97 -4.64 -20.04
N ALA A 28 -10.32 -5.93 -20.12
CA ALA A 28 -9.35 -7.02 -20.33
C ALA A 28 -8.57 -6.88 -21.64
N SER A 29 -9.18 -6.29 -22.68
CA SER A 29 -8.55 -6.05 -23.99
C SER A 29 -7.90 -4.68 -24.15
N ASP A 30 -7.86 -3.87 -23.09
CA ASP A 30 -7.28 -2.53 -23.13
C ASP A 30 -5.75 -2.60 -23.39
N PRO A 31 -5.22 -1.86 -24.39
CA PRO A 31 -3.79 -1.85 -24.70
C PRO A 31 -2.90 -1.27 -23.58
N TYR A 32 -3.48 -0.56 -22.61
CA TYR A 32 -2.78 -0.06 -21.43
C TYR A 32 -2.67 -1.09 -20.30
N ARG A 33 -3.28 -2.29 -20.42
CA ARG A 33 -3.12 -3.35 -19.41
C ARG A 33 -1.66 -3.78 -19.32
N MET A 34 -1.13 -3.73 -18.12
CA MET A 34 0.20 -4.27 -17.82
C MET A 34 0.11 -5.80 -17.74
N LYS A 35 1.19 -6.50 -18.10
CA LYS A 35 1.19 -7.96 -18.19
C LYS A 35 1.56 -8.63 -16.87
N PHE A 36 2.35 -7.97 -16.04
CA PHE A 36 2.99 -8.59 -14.87
C PHE A 36 2.50 -8.04 -13.54
N HIS A 37 1.70 -6.98 -13.56
CA HIS A 37 1.19 -6.33 -12.35
C HIS A 37 -0.23 -6.78 -12.06
N LEU A 38 -0.56 -6.91 -10.79
CA LEU A 38 -1.93 -7.08 -10.36
C LEU A 38 -2.70 -5.77 -10.61
N GLN A 39 -3.81 -5.88 -11.31
CA GLN A 39 -4.66 -4.76 -11.71
C GLN A 39 -6.13 -5.08 -11.46
N PRO A 40 -6.99 -4.09 -11.21
CA PRO A 40 -8.41 -4.37 -11.01
C PRO A 40 -9.03 -4.93 -12.30
N PRO A 41 -9.98 -5.86 -12.20
CA PRO A 41 -10.72 -6.34 -13.38
C PRO A 41 -11.51 -5.23 -14.07
N LEU A 42 -11.95 -4.24 -13.32
CA LEU A 42 -12.55 -2.96 -13.74
C LEU A 42 -12.58 -2.02 -12.53
N GLY A 43 -12.85 -0.73 -12.76
CA GLY A 43 -12.99 0.25 -11.68
C GLY A 43 -11.65 0.70 -11.10
N TRP A 44 -11.63 0.93 -9.80
CA TRP A 44 -10.51 1.49 -9.04
C TRP A 44 -9.89 0.45 -8.11
N LEU A 45 -8.56 0.42 -8.05
CA LEU A 45 -7.78 -0.30 -7.06
C LEU A 45 -6.84 0.68 -6.35
N ASN A 46 -6.65 0.52 -5.03
CA ASN A 46 -5.60 1.21 -4.28
C ASN A 46 -4.88 0.25 -3.31
N ASP A 47 -4.83 0.52 -2.03
CA ASP A 47 -3.97 -0.16 -1.05
C ASP A 47 -4.05 -1.69 -1.10
N PRO A 48 -2.94 -2.41 -1.08
CA PRO A 48 -2.94 -3.82 -0.73
C PRO A 48 -3.37 -4.01 0.72
N ASN A 49 -4.13 -5.05 0.99
CA ASN A 49 -4.70 -5.34 2.30
C ASN A 49 -4.60 -6.82 2.64
N GLY A 50 -4.55 -7.14 3.92
CA GLY A 50 -4.71 -8.51 4.40
C GLY A 50 -3.78 -9.54 3.76
N LEU A 51 -2.58 -9.11 3.32
CA LEU A 51 -1.63 -10.00 2.65
C LEU A 51 -1.25 -11.15 3.57
N CYS A 52 -1.41 -12.37 3.10
CA CYS A 52 -1.07 -13.57 3.87
C CYS A 52 -0.80 -14.78 2.94
N GLN A 53 -0.19 -15.81 3.52
CA GLN A 53 -0.04 -17.10 2.86
C GLN A 53 -0.85 -18.16 3.60
N ILE A 54 -1.73 -18.86 2.89
CA ILE A 54 -2.55 -19.96 3.41
C ILE A 54 -2.22 -21.22 2.61
N GLY A 55 -1.59 -22.20 3.24
CA GLY A 55 -1.07 -23.35 2.52
C GLY A 55 0.00 -22.96 1.48
N SER A 56 -0.18 -23.31 0.21
CA SER A 56 0.69 -22.91 -0.90
C SER A 56 0.29 -21.58 -1.52
N GLN A 57 -0.86 -21.05 -1.18
CA GLN A 57 -1.47 -19.89 -1.83
C GLN A 57 -1.15 -18.59 -1.09
N TYR A 58 -0.76 -17.57 -1.85
CA TYR A 58 -0.65 -16.19 -1.40
C TYR A 58 -1.95 -15.47 -1.70
N HIS A 59 -2.62 -14.99 -0.66
CA HIS A 59 -3.84 -14.22 -0.76
C HIS A 59 -3.51 -12.74 -0.76
N ILE A 60 -3.93 -12.03 -1.80
CA ILE A 60 -3.70 -10.61 -1.99
C ILE A 60 -5.05 -9.93 -2.07
N TYR A 61 -5.43 -9.30 -0.97
CA TYR A 61 -6.60 -8.44 -0.97
C TYR A 61 -6.17 -7.00 -1.24
N PHE A 62 -7.11 -6.18 -1.64
CA PHE A 62 -6.83 -4.78 -1.97
C PHE A 62 -8.08 -3.93 -1.87
N GLN A 63 -7.91 -2.65 -1.61
CA GLN A 63 -8.99 -1.68 -1.71
C GLN A 63 -9.54 -1.65 -3.12
N TYR A 64 -10.84 -1.83 -3.27
CA TYR A 64 -11.49 -2.03 -4.55
C TYR A 64 -12.81 -1.27 -4.66
N THR A 65 -12.95 -0.46 -5.71
CA THR A 65 -14.22 0.18 -6.10
C THR A 65 -14.56 -0.24 -7.52
N PRO A 66 -15.32 -1.34 -7.70
CA PRO A 66 -15.47 -2.01 -9.00
C PRO A 66 -16.24 -1.20 -10.05
N PHE A 67 -17.14 -0.31 -9.64
CA PHE A 67 -18.08 0.33 -10.57
C PHE A 67 -17.74 1.78 -10.89
N ASN A 68 -16.62 2.27 -10.42
CA ASN A 68 -16.18 3.63 -10.66
C ASN A 68 -14.64 3.70 -10.68
N PRO A 69 -14.03 4.01 -11.83
CA PRO A 69 -12.58 4.13 -11.94
C PRO A 69 -12.00 5.37 -11.23
N ASN A 70 -12.85 6.26 -10.70
CA ASN A 70 -12.42 7.41 -9.91
C ASN A 70 -12.53 7.18 -8.38
N GLY A 71 -12.72 5.94 -7.96
CA GLY A 71 -12.87 5.60 -6.55
C GLY A 71 -14.30 5.72 -6.03
N GLY A 72 -14.47 5.61 -4.71
CA GLY A 72 -15.77 5.64 -4.03
C GLY A 72 -15.79 4.77 -2.78
N THR A 73 -16.96 4.22 -2.43
CA THR A 73 -17.08 3.30 -1.30
C THR A 73 -16.33 2.00 -1.59
N GLY A 74 -15.23 1.80 -0.87
CA GLY A 74 -14.34 0.66 -1.05
C GLY A 74 -14.85 -0.61 -0.38
N LEU A 75 -14.50 -1.73 -1.00
CA LEU A 75 -14.57 -3.09 -0.47
C LEU A 75 -13.21 -3.75 -0.69
N TRP A 76 -13.00 -4.97 -0.21
CA TRP A 76 -11.76 -5.69 -0.48
C TRP A 76 -11.92 -6.65 -1.64
N GLY A 77 -11.25 -6.34 -2.77
CA GLY A 77 -11.03 -7.26 -3.87
C GLY A 77 -10.08 -8.38 -3.44
N HIS A 78 -10.05 -9.49 -4.18
CA HIS A 78 -9.27 -10.66 -3.82
C HIS A 78 -8.66 -11.32 -5.04
N MET A 79 -7.35 -11.49 -5.02
CA MET A 79 -6.56 -12.27 -5.97
C MET A 79 -5.74 -13.31 -5.20
N VAL A 80 -5.53 -14.45 -5.84
CA VAL A 80 -4.71 -15.54 -5.28
C VAL A 80 -3.60 -15.88 -6.28
N THR A 81 -2.44 -16.22 -5.76
CA THR A 81 -1.30 -16.69 -6.56
C THR A 81 -0.47 -17.72 -5.78
N GLU A 82 0.17 -18.63 -6.47
CA GLU A 82 1.16 -19.54 -5.87
C GLU A 82 2.61 -19.12 -6.20
N ASP A 83 2.78 -18.19 -7.15
CA ASP A 83 4.11 -17.86 -7.71
C ASP A 83 4.35 -16.37 -7.96
N PHE A 84 3.43 -15.49 -7.60
CA PHE A 84 3.46 -14.04 -7.87
C PHE A 84 3.56 -13.64 -9.35
N ILE A 85 3.27 -14.59 -10.25
CA ILE A 85 3.28 -14.41 -11.71
C ILE A 85 1.88 -14.59 -12.27
N HIS A 86 1.21 -15.66 -11.85
CA HIS A 86 -0.13 -16.03 -12.27
C HIS A 86 -1.11 -15.72 -11.14
N TYR A 87 -2.02 -14.80 -11.41
CA TYR A 87 -3.03 -14.36 -10.45
C TYR A 87 -4.40 -14.85 -10.87
N GLU A 88 -5.11 -15.46 -9.94
CA GLU A 88 -6.51 -15.85 -10.08
C GLU A 88 -7.41 -14.87 -9.35
N GLU A 89 -8.42 -14.32 -10.05
CA GLU A 89 -9.41 -13.45 -9.44
C GLU A 89 -10.46 -14.27 -8.71
N HIS A 90 -10.73 -13.90 -7.46
CA HIS A 90 -11.81 -14.44 -6.66
C HIS A 90 -12.86 -13.38 -6.33
N GLU A 91 -13.97 -13.84 -5.77
CA GLU A 91 -15.00 -12.92 -5.28
C GLU A 91 -14.42 -12.00 -4.20
N PRO A 92 -14.83 -10.71 -4.17
CA PRO A 92 -14.45 -9.82 -3.09
C PRO A 92 -14.84 -10.39 -1.73
N SER A 93 -14.00 -10.19 -0.74
CA SER A 93 -14.08 -10.90 0.54
C SER A 93 -14.71 -10.08 1.66
N ILE A 94 -14.35 -8.81 1.79
CA ILE A 94 -14.84 -7.91 2.85
C ILE A 94 -15.64 -6.78 2.21
N PHE A 95 -16.94 -6.73 2.55
CA PHE A 95 -17.89 -5.75 2.05
C PHE A 95 -18.20 -4.72 3.12
N PRO A 96 -18.51 -3.46 2.76
CA PRO A 96 -19.02 -2.46 3.70
C PRO A 96 -20.52 -2.70 3.94
N ASP A 97 -20.87 -3.79 4.62
CA ASP A 97 -22.24 -4.30 4.79
C ASP A 97 -22.77 -4.22 6.23
N SER A 98 -22.05 -3.52 7.10
CA SER A 98 -22.46 -3.23 8.48
C SER A 98 -22.59 -1.72 8.72
N SER A 99 -23.25 -1.33 9.84
CA SER A 99 -23.31 0.07 10.27
C SER A 99 -21.92 0.63 10.64
N TRP A 100 -20.97 -0.22 10.94
CA TRP A 100 -19.61 0.16 11.36
C TRP A 100 -18.67 0.48 10.21
N ASP A 101 -19.05 0.12 8.98
CA ASP A 101 -18.25 0.32 7.75
C ASP A 101 -19.08 0.79 6.55
N ALA A 102 -20.24 1.38 6.76
CA ALA A 102 -21.22 1.72 5.73
C ALA A 102 -20.67 2.61 4.57
N ASN A 103 -19.60 3.38 4.82
CA ASN A 103 -18.94 4.21 3.82
C ASN A 103 -17.60 3.65 3.33
N GLY A 104 -17.26 2.40 3.67
CA GLY A 104 -16.12 1.68 3.14
C GLY A 104 -15.47 0.75 4.16
N ALA A 105 -15.10 -0.44 3.69
CA ALA A 105 -14.15 -1.31 4.36
C ALA A 105 -12.74 -0.82 3.97
N TYR A 106 -12.13 0.02 4.82
CA TYR A 106 -10.83 0.64 4.59
C TYR A 106 -9.70 -0.34 4.88
N SER A 107 -8.46 0.15 4.81
CA SER A 107 -7.27 -0.69 4.88
C SER A 107 -7.09 -1.37 6.24
N GLY A 108 -6.40 -2.50 6.18
CA GLY A 108 -6.09 -3.35 7.30
C GLY A 108 -5.21 -4.53 6.92
N SER A 109 -4.89 -5.39 7.87
CA SER A 109 -3.94 -6.47 7.72
C SER A 109 -4.48 -7.80 8.21
N ALA A 110 -3.81 -8.89 7.82
CA ALA A 110 -4.02 -10.23 8.34
C ALA A 110 -2.95 -10.58 9.38
N TYR A 111 -3.38 -11.29 10.42
CA TYR A 111 -2.51 -11.90 11.42
C TYR A 111 -2.86 -13.37 11.57
N GLU A 112 -1.87 -14.26 11.45
CA GLU A 112 -2.07 -15.71 11.58
C GLU A 112 -1.75 -16.16 13.00
N GLU A 113 -2.63 -16.98 13.56
CA GLU A 113 -2.39 -17.73 14.79
C GLU A 113 -3.09 -19.08 14.78
N ASN A 114 -2.34 -20.16 14.99
CA ASN A 114 -2.86 -21.53 15.10
C ASN A 114 -3.74 -21.98 13.90
N GLY A 115 -3.41 -21.51 12.70
CA GLY A 115 -4.14 -21.83 11.47
C GLY A 115 -5.46 -21.05 11.31
N GLU A 116 -5.67 -20.04 12.11
CA GLU A 116 -6.73 -19.05 11.93
C GLU A 116 -6.11 -17.71 11.52
N TYR A 117 -6.74 -17.02 10.59
CA TYR A 117 -6.29 -15.73 10.06
C TYR A 117 -7.25 -14.66 10.53
N TYR A 118 -6.75 -13.74 11.33
CA TYR A 118 -7.46 -12.62 11.93
C TYR A 118 -7.26 -11.38 11.07
N PHE A 119 -8.33 -10.91 10.44
CA PHE A 119 -8.31 -9.73 9.59
C PHE A 119 -8.84 -8.53 10.38
N PHE A 120 -7.92 -7.66 10.75
CA PHE A 120 -8.27 -6.37 11.36
C PHE A 120 -8.26 -5.30 10.29
N TYR A 121 -9.32 -4.52 10.21
CA TYR A 121 -9.45 -3.46 9.22
C TYR A 121 -10.20 -2.26 9.77
N THR A 122 -10.14 -1.14 9.05
CA THR A 122 -10.85 0.07 9.44
C THR A 122 -12.20 0.14 8.76
N GLY A 123 -13.26 0.13 9.55
CA GLY A 123 -14.61 0.46 9.10
C GLY A 123 -14.81 1.96 9.08
N ASN A 124 -15.10 2.54 7.91
CA ASN A 124 -15.32 3.96 7.77
C ASN A 124 -16.80 4.29 7.69
N VAL A 125 -17.22 5.25 8.52
CA VAL A 125 -18.57 5.83 8.50
C VAL A 125 -18.44 7.33 8.34
N LYS A 126 -19.28 7.93 7.49
CA LYS A 126 -19.42 9.37 7.32
C LYS A 126 -20.88 9.75 7.48
N TYR A 127 -21.16 10.66 8.37
CA TYR A 127 -22.49 11.21 8.54
C TYR A 127 -22.81 12.24 7.46
N GLU A 128 -24.08 12.31 7.07
CA GLU A 128 -24.58 13.23 6.03
C GLU A 128 -25.65 14.14 6.65
N GLY A 129 -25.90 15.29 6.04
CA GLY A 129 -27.01 16.19 6.41
C GLY A 129 -26.61 17.44 7.20
N GLU A 130 -25.35 17.57 7.58
CA GLU A 130 -24.76 18.75 8.22
C GLU A 130 -23.40 19.06 7.58
N GLU A 131 -22.86 20.27 7.82
CA GLU A 131 -21.51 20.60 7.42
C GLU A 131 -20.50 20.04 8.44
N TYR A 132 -19.95 18.87 8.13
CA TYR A 132 -18.89 18.22 8.92
C TYR A 132 -17.52 18.51 8.32
N ASN A 133 -16.51 18.71 9.16
CA ASN A 133 -15.13 18.83 8.68
C ASN A 133 -14.44 17.45 8.49
N TYR A 134 -15.05 16.36 8.97
CA TYR A 134 -14.56 14.98 8.95
C TYR A 134 -13.18 14.74 9.58
N ILE A 135 -12.59 15.75 10.21
CA ILE A 135 -11.34 15.64 10.99
C ILE A 135 -11.68 15.50 12.47
N THR A 136 -12.54 16.40 12.98
CA THR A 136 -12.94 16.42 14.39
C THR A 136 -14.31 15.81 14.62
N ASP A 137 -15.16 15.81 13.62
CA ASP A 137 -16.56 15.37 13.71
C ASP A 137 -17.06 14.68 12.42
N GLY A 138 -18.31 14.22 12.44
CA GLY A 138 -19.00 13.67 11.26
C GLY A 138 -18.44 12.36 10.70
N ARG A 139 -17.43 11.75 11.34
CA ARG A 139 -16.80 10.51 10.90
C ARG A 139 -16.60 9.55 12.05
N GLU A 140 -16.67 8.26 11.73
CA GLU A 140 -16.14 7.19 12.56
C GLU A 140 -15.10 6.39 11.77
N GLN A 141 -14.03 6.00 12.47
CA GLN A 141 -13.07 5.00 12.00
C GLN A 141 -12.98 3.93 13.07
N ASN A 142 -13.66 2.83 12.78
CA ASN A 142 -13.84 1.72 13.70
C ASN A 142 -12.83 0.61 13.39
N VAL A 143 -12.29 -0.06 14.39
CA VAL A 143 -11.50 -1.28 14.18
C VAL A 143 -12.46 -2.47 14.19
N ILE A 144 -12.45 -3.21 13.10
CA ILE A 144 -13.31 -4.37 12.88
C ILE A 144 -12.46 -5.60 12.68
N LEU A 145 -12.89 -6.73 13.26
CA LEU A 145 -12.28 -8.05 13.12
C LEU A 145 -13.22 -8.98 12.37
N THR A 146 -12.65 -9.74 11.45
CA THR A 146 -13.25 -10.96 10.89
C THR A 146 -12.18 -12.04 10.75
N ILE A 147 -12.57 -13.32 10.79
CA ILE A 147 -11.64 -14.45 10.86
C ILE A 147 -11.93 -15.42 9.73
N THR A 148 -10.90 -16.00 9.17
CA THR A 148 -11.00 -17.07 8.17
C THR A 148 -9.96 -18.17 8.43
N LYS A 149 -10.19 -19.37 7.88
CA LYS A 149 -9.22 -20.47 7.85
C LYS A 149 -8.71 -20.77 6.45
N ASP A 150 -9.45 -20.29 5.46
CA ASP A 150 -9.22 -20.64 4.04
C ASP A 150 -9.00 -19.43 3.13
N GLY A 151 -9.16 -18.22 3.65
CA GLY A 151 -9.06 -16.98 2.90
C GLY A 151 -10.28 -16.64 2.05
N TYR A 152 -11.30 -17.49 2.04
CA TYR A 152 -12.51 -17.31 1.21
C TYR A 152 -13.77 -17.13 2.06
N ASN A 153 -13.88 -17.88 3.14
CA ASN A 153 -15.04 -17.88 4.02
C ASN A 153 -14.72 -17.14 5.32
N PHE A 154 -15.32 -15.97 5.51
CA PHE A 154 -15.09 -15.12 6.66
C PHE A 154 -16.19 -15.24 7.71
N SER A 155 -15.81 -15.16 8.99
CA SER A 155 -16.73 -15.11 10.12
C SER A 155 -17.58 -13.84 10.09
N LYS A 156 -18.57 -13.77 10.97
CA LYS A 156 -19.27 -12.52 11.23
C LYS A 156 -18.30 -11.46 11.75
N LYS A 157 -18.47 -10.24 11.30
CA LYS A 157 -17.72 -9.07 11.76
C LYS A 157 -17.93 -8.83 13.25
N GLN A 158 -16.87 -8.40 13.91
CA GLN A 158 -16.88 -8.00 15.30
C GLN A 158 -16.32 -6.60 15.42
N LEU A 159 -17.04 -5.70 16.06
CA LEU A 159 -16.55 -4.37 16.39
C LEU A 159 -15.58 -4.51 17.56
N ILE A 160 -14.34 -4.09 17.36
CA ILE A 160 -13.26 -4.20 18.34
C ILE A 160 -13.00 -2.88 19.04
N MET A 161 -12.90 -1.78 18.29
CA MET A 161 -12.67 -0.45 18.82
C MET A 161 -13.42 0.60 17.99
N THR A 162 -13.73 1.71 18.63
CA THR A 162 -14.35 2.90 18.04
C THR A 162 -13.46 4.13 18.28
N ASN A 163 -13.83 5.29 17.77
CA ASN A 163 -13.10 6.51 18.06
C ASN A 163 -13.06 6.89 19.56
N SER A 164 -13.97 6.37 20.39
CA SER A 164 -13.96 6.62 21.84
C SER A 164 -12.88 5.82 22.58
N ASP A 165 -12.31 4.81 21.96
CA ASP A 165 -11.24 3.99 22.53
C ASP A 165 -9.83 4.55 22.26
N PHE A 166 -9.73 5.56 21.40
CA PHE A 166 -8.48 6.24 21.08
C PHE A 166 -8.19 7.37 22.06
N PRO A 167 -6.93 7.81 22.21
CA PRO A 167 -6.59 8.96 23.05
C PRO A 167 -7.41 10.21 22.68
N GLU A 168 -7.79 11.00 23.68
CA GLU A 168 -8.69 12.17 23.52
C GLU A 168 -8.14 13.26 22.58
N ASP A 169 -6.84 13.34 22.42
CA ASP A 169 -6.17 14.27 21.51
C ASP A 169 -6.08 13.78 20.06
N MET A 170 -6.60 12.58 19.74
CA MET A 170 -6.70 12.10 18.37
C MET A 170 -7.86 12.74 17.63
N SER A 171 -7.65 13.06 16.36
CA SER A 171 -8.72 13.39 15.43
C SER A 171 -9.57 12.16 15.10
N LYS A 172 -10.55 12.29 14.21
CA LYS A 172 -11.31 11.14 13.70
C LYS A 172 -10.53 10.27 12.70
N HIS A 173 -9.25 10.60 12.44
CA HIS A 173 -8.38 9.86 11.54
C HIS A 173 -7.41 8.99 12.32
N VAL A 174 -7.89 7.77 12.69
CA VAL A 174 -7.07 6.67 13.25
C VAL A 174 -7.45 5.40 12.51
N ARG A 175 -6.50 4.78 11.77
CA ARG A 175 -6.82 3.70 10.82
C ARG A 175 -5.65 2.78 10.49
N ASP A 176 -5.90 1.78 9.63
CA ASP A 176 -4.95 0.86 9.02
C ASP A 176 -4.25 -0.04 10.04
N PRO A 177 -5.01 -0.89 10.77
CA PRO A 177 -4.46 -1.73 11.83
C PRO A 177 -3.50 -2.79 11.31
N GLN A 178 -2.37 -2.97 12.02
CA GLN A 178 -1.49 -4.13 11.90
C GLN A 178 -1.26 -4.76 13.28
N ILE A 179 -1.25 -6.10 13.32
CA ILE A 179 -1.04 -6.86 14.55
C ILE A 179 0.40 -7.37 14.60
N ILE A 180 1.00 -7.28 15.79
CA ILE A 180 2.34 -7.77 16.12
C ILE A 180 2.23 -8.65 17.36
N LYS A 181 2.88 -9.82 17.36
CA LYS A 181 2.99 -10.68 18.56
C LYS A 181 4.38 -10.55 19.18
N ARG A 182 4.41 -10.38 20.50
CA ARG A 182 5.64 -10.41 21.32
C ARG A 182 5.39 -11.19 22.62
N GLY A 183 6.07 -12.32 22.73
CA GLY A 183 5.81 -13.23 23.85
C GLY A 183 4.35 -13.64 23.94
N ASN A 184 3.73 -13.39 25.06
CA ASN A 184 2.30 -13.71 25.29
C ASN A 184 1.36 -12.52 25.04
N HIS A 185 1.85 -11.45 24.41
CA HIS A 185 1.06 -10.24 24.17
C HIS A 185 0.94 -9.94 22.67
N TYR A 186 -0.19 -9.35 22.33
CA TYR A 186 -0.46 -8.80 21.01
C TYR A 186 -0.39 -7.28 21.08
N TYR A 187 0.10 -6.69 20.01
CA TYR A 187 0.19 -5.25 19.84
C TYR A 187 -0.48 -4.88 18.52
N MET A 188 -1.28 -3.83 18.54
CA MET A 188 -1.90 -3.26 17.35
C MET A 188 -1.35 -1.86 17.13
N ILE A 189 -0.82 -1.62 15.94
CA ILE A 189 -0.44 -0.28 15.49
C ILE A 189 -1.50 0.25 14.54
N LEU A 190 -1.80 1.55 14.64
CA LEU A 190 -2.71 2.26 13.73
C LEU A 190 -2.07 3.60 13.36
N GLY A 191 -2.23 3.99 12.10
CA GLY A 191 -1.87 5.32 11.64
C GLY A 191 -2.85 6.36 12.20
N ALA A 192 -2.33 7.54 12.55
CA ALA A 192 -3.12 8.55 13.24
C ALA A 192 -2.73 9.99 12.85
N ARG A 193 -3.73 10.87 12.96
CA ARG A 193 -3.62 12.34 12.96
C ARG A 193 -4.18 12.84 14.27
N ASP A 194 -3.43 13.64 15.01
CA ASP A 194 -3.96 14.26 16.21
C ASP A 194 -4.67 15.59 15.92
N LEU A 195 -5.26 16.20 16.95
CA LEU A 195 -5.98 17.47 16.83
C LEU A 195 -5.08 18.68 16.58
N SER A 196 -3.76 18.50 16.70
CA SER A 196 -2.75 19.53 16.39
C SER A 196 -2.16 19.38 14.98
N ASP A 197 -2.73 18.51 14.13
CA ASP A 197 -2.24 18.19 12.80
C ASP A 197 -0.84 17.58 12.80
N LYS A 198 -0.59 16.69 13.74
CA LYS A 198 0.64 15.92 13.81
C LYS A 198 0.38 14.45 13.54
N GLY A 199 1.11 13.90 12.57
CA GLY A 199 1.08 12.49 12.23
C GLY A 199 1.78 11.64 13.29
N SER A 200 1.24 10.46 13.54
CA SER A 200 1.77 9.48 14.49
C SER A 200 1.30 8.07 14.20
N VAL A 201 1.86 7.09 14.90
CA VAL A 201 1.35 5.72 14.97
C VAL A 201 1.00 5.43 16.41
N VAL A 202 -0.26 5.12 16.69
CA VAL A 202 -0.70 4.72 18.03
C VAL A 202 -0.56 3.22 18.23
N LEU A 203 -0.10 2.82 19.40
CA LEU A 203 0.14 1.43 19.80
C LEU A 203 -0.82 1.04 20.91
N PHE A 204 -1.50 -0.07 20.70
CA PHE A 204 -2.34 -0.72 21.68
C PHE A 204 -1.80 -2.09 22.04
N LYS A 205 -2.07 -2.57 23.26
CA LYS A 205 -1.67 -3.88 23.76
C LYS A 205 -2.90 -4.72 24.13
N SER A 206 -2.84 -6.02 23.82
CA SER A 206 -3.87 -6.99 24.17
C SER A 206 -3.25 -8.30 24.65
N ASN A 207 -4.05 -9.11 25.38
CA ASN A 207 -3.72 -10.48 25.77
C ASN A 207 -4.52 -11.52 24.97
N ASP A 208 -5.53 -11.11 24.21
CA ASP A 208 -6.53 -12.01 23.63
C ASP A 208 -7.01 -11.64 22.21
N LEU A 209 -6.47 -10.58 21.59
CA LEU A 209 -6.88 -10.02 20.30
C LEU A 209 -8.23 -9.28 20.29
N TYR A 210 -8.97 -9.28 21.39
CA TYR A 210 -10.32 -8.70 21.47
C TYR A 210 -10.39 -7.46 22.36
N HIS A 211 -9.59 -7.43 23.44
CA HIS A 211 -9.58 -6.33 24.40
C HIS A 211 -8.25 -5.58 24.34
N TRP A 212 -8.31 -4.32 23.92
CA TRP A 212 -7.13 -3.50 23.64
C TRP A 212 -7.00 -2.35 24.63
N LYS A 213 -5.77 -2.06 25.04
CA LYS A 213 -5.45 -0.91 25.90
C LYS A 213 -4.37 -0.08 25.23
N TYR A 214 -4.58 1.22 25.21
CA TYR A 214 -3.56 2.17 24.73
C TYR A 214 -2.25 1.98 25.49
N GLU A 215 -1.14 1.93 24.76
CA GLU A 215 0.21 1.74 25.31
C GLU A 215 1.05 3.01 25.16
N LEU A 216 1.23 3.51 23.95
CA LEU A 216 1.96 4.72 23.60
C LEU A 216 1.68 5.13 22.15
N ARG A 217 2.33 6.21 21.70
CA ARG A 217 2.39 6.57 20.27
C ARG A 217 3.84 6.76 19.83
N PHE A 218 4.14 6.35 18.60
CA PHE A 218 5.36 6.71 17.90
C PHE A 218 5.14 8.01 17.13
N THR A 219 5.97 9.02 17.39
CA THR A 219 5.94 10.30 16.67
C THR A 219 7.31 10.95 16.75
N THR A 220 7.62 11.87 15.85
CA THR A 220 8.83 12.68 15.84
C THR A 220 8.71 13.86 16.82
N GLN A 221 9.84 14.46 17.20
CA GLN A 221 9.81 15.66 18.05
C GLN A 221 9.11 16.80 17.32
N ASP A 222 9.56 17.14 16.12
CA ASP A 222 8.90 18.10 15.24
C ASP A 222 7.79 17.46 14.42
N VAL A 223 6.92 18.29 13.81
CA VAL A 223 5.86 17.80 12.93
C VAL A 223 6.46 17.24 11.65
N PHE A 224 6.22 15.96 11.38
CA PHE A 224 6.62 15.28 10.16
C PHE A 224 5.37 14.78 9.42
N GLY A 225 4.70 15.69 8.72
CA GLY A 225 3.39 15.44 8.12
C GLY A 225 2.23 15.49 9.12
N TYR A 226 1.03 15.70 8.61
CA TYR A 226 -0.16 15.82 9.45
C TYR A 226 -0.85 14.48 9.74
N MET A 227 -0.60 13.45 8.98
CA MET A 227 -1.14 12.08 9.11
C MET A 227 -0.08 11.07 8.72
N TRP A 228 0.01 9.97 9.45
CA TRP A 228 0.79 8.79 9.04
C TRP A 228 -0.18 7.65 8.75
N GLU A 229 -0.27 7.21 7.49
CA GLU A 229 -1.14 6.13 7.06
C GLU A 229 -0.38 4.81 6.91
N CYS A 230 -1.11 3.71 6.85
CA CYS A 230 -0.65 2.36 6.49
C CYS A 230 0.63 1.94 7.26
N PRO A 231 0.64 2.01 8.60
CA PRO A 231 1.82 1.64 9.36
C PRO A 231 2.12 0.16 9.24
N ASN A 232 3.41 -0.18 9.07
CA ASN A 232 3.90 -1.55 9.21
C ASN A 232 5.09 -1.56 10.16
N TYR A 233 5.02 -2.40 11.19
CA TYR A 233 6.17 -2.76 11.98
C TYR A 233 6.84 -3.97 11.34
N VAL A 234 8.13 -3.86 11.07
CA VAL A 234 8.91 -4.93 10.45
C VAL A 234 10.17 -5.17 11.28
N GLU A 235 10.47 -6.42 11.55
CA GLU A 235 11.74 -6.81 12.20
C GLU A 235 12.46 -7.83 11.33
N ILE A 236 13.69 -7.49 10.94
CA ILE A 236 14.57 -8.29 10.10
C ILE A 236 15.95 -8.29 10.76
N ASP A 237 16.52 -9.47 11.01
CA ASP A 237 17.84 -9.67 11.60
C ASP A 237 18.08 -8.84 12.89
N GLY A 238 17.03 -8.77 13.73
CA GLY A 238 17.04 -8.03 14.99
C GLY A 238 16.98 -6.50 14.86
N LYS A 239 16.83 -5.98 13.65
CA LYS A 239 16.59 -4.56 13.37
C LYS A 239 15.09 -4.30 13.22
N GLN A 240 14.62 -3.24 13.85
CA GLN A 240 13.22 -2.84 13.82
C GLN A 240 13.03 -1.63 12.90
N PHE A 241 11.96 -1.64 12.13
CA PHE A 241 11.59 -0.55 11.22
C PHE A 241 10.10 -0.27 11.35
N LEU A 242 9.75 1.01 11.33
CA LEU A 242 8.37 1.48 11.25
C LEU A 242 8.17 2.11 9.87
N ILE A 243 7.51 1.38 8.98
CA ILE A 243 7.11 1.87 7.66
C ILE A 243 5.82 2.68 7.84
N VAL A 244 5.74 3.85 7.23
CA VAL A 244 4.57 4.73 7.26
C VAL A 244 4.44 5.52 5.96
N CYS A 245 3.24 6.03 5.72
CA CYS A 245 2.93 6.93 4.62
C CYS A 245 2.54 8.31 5.14
N PRO A 246 3.52 9.20 5.38
CA PRO A 246 3.26 10.54 5.88
C PRO A 246 2.63 11.45 4.83
N GLN A 247 1.57 12.17 5.22
CA GLN A 247 0.90 13.17 4.37
C GLN A 247 1.34 14.59 4.73
N GLY A 248 1.43 15.47 3.72
CA GLY A 248 1.67 16.89 3.90
C GLY A 248 3.13 17.30 4.09
N ILE A 249 4.08 16.45 3.72
CA ILE A 249 5.51 16.80 3.71
C ILE A 249 5.83 17.57 2.43
N LYS A 250 6.48 18.72 2.57
CA LYS A 250 6.90 19.54 1.43
C LYS A 250 8.16 18.98 0.78
N GLN A 251 8.22 19.09 -0.53
CA GLN A 251 9.43 18.76 -1.30
C GLN A 251 10.64 19.55 -0.81
N ASN A 252 11.78 18.85 -0.73
CA ASN A 252 13.08 19.42 -0.40
C ASN A 252 14.14 18.89 -1.36
N GLY A 253 14.56 19.70 -2.34
CA GLY A 253 15.46 19.27 -3.39
C GLY A 253 14.90 18.08 -4.17
N LEU A 254 15.61 16.96 -4.17
CA LEU A 254 15.18 15.70 -4.78
C LEU A 254 14.29 14.86 -3.85
N ASP A 255 14.26 15.18 -2.55
CA ASP A 255 13.48 14.45 -1.57
C ASP A 255 12.02 14.93 -1.54
N TYR A 256 11.13 13.99 -1.23
CA TYR A 256 9.70 14.28 -1.02
C TYR A 256 9.00 14.90 -2.22
N ALA A 257 9.34 14.44 -3.42
CA ALA A 257 8.83 15.01 -4.67
C ALA A 257 7.38 14.58 -5.02
N ASN A 258 6.80 13.64 -4.29
CA ASN A 258 5.41 13.21 -4.44
C ASN A 258 4.47 14.04 -3.56
N ALA A 259 3.17 14.04 -3.87
CA ALA A 259 2.15 14.73 -3.05
C ALA A 259 2.17 14.24 -1.59
N HIS A 260 2.32 12.93 -1.40
CA HIS A 260 2.53 12.29 -0.10
C HIS A 260 3.69 11.31 -0.18
N GLN A 261 4.20 10.90 0.98
CA GLN A 261 5.42 10.11 1.04
C GLN A 261 5.14 8.68 1.49
N CYS A 262 6.06 7.78 1.15
CA CYS A 262 6.13 6.43 1.67
C CYS A 262 7.58 6.12 2.05
N GLY A 263 7.78 5.66 3.27
CA GLY A 263 9.12 5.37 3.77
C GLY A 263 9.12 4.70 5.12
N TYR A 264 10.27 4.69 5.76
CA TYR A 264 10.43 4.06 7.07
C TYR A 264 11.30 4.90 8.00
N PHE A 265 11.04 4.74 9.28
CA PHE A 265 11.97 5.11 10.35
C PHE A 265 12.69 3.86 10.86
N PRO A 266 14.03 3.85 10.98
CA PRO A 266 14.69 2.93 11.88
C PRO A 266 14.10 3.10 13.28
N LEU A 267 13.72 1.98 13.91
CA LEU A 267 13.04 1.99 15.21
C LEU A 267 13.89 1.20 16.22
N ASN A 268 14.02 1.73 17.41
CA ASN A 268 14.49 1.00 18.58
C ASN A 268 13.38 1.08 19.64
N TYR A 269 12.51 0.09 19.66
CA TYR A 269 11.42 0.01 20.64
C TYR A 269 11.65 -1.13 21.61
N LYS A 270 11.65 -0.80 22.90
CA LYS A 270 11.74 -1.76 24.00
C LYS A 270 10.38 -2.00 24.60
N PHE A 271 9.79 -3.13 24.26
CA PHE A 271 8.42 -3.50 24.69
C PHE A 271 8.25 -3.58 26.20
N GLU A 272 9.33 -3.93 26.93
CA GLU A 272 9.32 -4.06 28.39
C GLU A 272 9.28 -2.69 29.07
N ASP A 273 10.10 -1.74 28.58
CA ASP A 273 10.28 -0.41 29.16
C ASP A 273 9.33 0.63 28.58
N LYS A 274 8.60 0.31 27.50
CA LYS A 274 7.74 1.20 26.72
C LYS A 274 8.50 2.45 26.24
N THR A 275 9.77 2.31 25.95
CA THR A 275 10.61 3.40 25.43
C THR A 275 10.93 3.16 23.96
N TYR A 276 10.99 4.22 23.19
CA TYR A 276 11.35 4.14 21.78
C TYR A 276 12.27 5.27 21.34
N GLN A 277 12.98 5.00 20.25
CA GLN A 277 13.74 5.99 19.50
C GLN A 277 13.48 5.75 18.01
N LEU A 278 13.11 6.81 17.30
CA LEU A 278 13.04 6.84 15.84
C LEU A 278 14.33 7.42 15.28
N GLY A 279 14.90 6.77 14.26
CA GLY A 279 15.96 7.32 13.44
C GLY A 279 15.43 8.33 12.42
N GLU A 280 16.26 8.72 11.45
CA GLU A 280 15.83 9.58 10.34
C GLU A 280 14.92 8.82 9.36
N PHE A 281 13.95 9.56 8.80
CA PHE A 281 13.04 9.00 7.81
C PHE A 281 13.76 8.73 6.49
N CYS A 282 13.58 7.52 5.97
CA CYS A 282 14.12 7.08 4.70
C CYS A 282 12.98 6.77 3.73
N GLN A 283 12.95 7.43 2.55
CA GLN A 283 11.97 7.11 1.52
C GLN A 283 12.19 5.69 0.97
N LEU A 284 11.13 4.90 0.87
CA LEU A 284 11.16 3.54 0.28
C LEU A 284 11.21 3.57 -1.24
N ASP A 285 10.54 4.53 -1.85
CA ASP A 285 10.48 4.68 -3.30
C ASP A 285 10.55 6.17 -3.66
N ARG A 286 11.38 6.51 -4.64
CA ARG A 286 11.58 7.88 -5.10
C ARG A 286 11.01 8.11 -6.50
N GLY A 287 10.33 7.10 -7.05
CA GLY A 287 9.63 7.17 -8.32
C GLY A 287 8.29 7.88 -8.19
N PHE A 288 7.48 7.73 -9.23
CA PHE A 288 6.07 8.07 -9.19
C PHE A 288 5.29 6.94 -8.51
N ASP A 289 4.06 7.20 -8.10
CA ASP A 289 3.04 6.19 -7.86
C ASP A 289 3.45 5.01 -6.96
N PHE A 290 3.97 5.27 -5.77
CA PHE A 290 4.19 4.23 -4.76
C PHE A 290 3.69 4.70 -3.40
N TYR A 291 2.62 4.05 -2.90
CA TYR A 291 1.97 4.43 -1.64
C TYR A 291 1.37 3.21 -0.93
N ALA A 292 1.00 3.38 0.33
CA ALA A 292 0.26 2.40 1.14
C ALA A 292 0.81 0.95 1.06
N PRO A 293 2.13 0.71 1.16
CA PRO A 293 2.64 -0.66 1.12
C PRO A 293 2.15 -1.46 2.32
N GLN A 294 1.96 -2.75 2.10
CA GLN A 294 1.78 -3.72 3.17
C GLN A 294 2.88 -4.77 3.13
N VAL A 295 3.33 -5.18 4.31
CA VAL A 295 4.36 -6.21 4.48
C VAL A 295 3.76 -7.39 5.20
N PHE A 296 4.05 -8.59 4.71
CA PHE A 296 3.73 -9.84 5.39
C PHE A 296 4.91 -10.79 5.35
N LYS A 297 4.94 -11.74 6.27
CA LYS A 297 5.95 -12.79 6.31
C LYS A 297 5.40 -14.06 5.68
N ASP A 298 6.10 -14.61 4.70
CA ASP A 298 5.71 -15.88 4.09
C ASP A 298 6.26 -17.10 4.87
N HIS A 299 5.81 -18.31 4.50
CA HIS A 299 6.25 -19.55 5.15
C HIS A 299 7.74 -19.88 4.92
N LYS A 300 8.41 -19.18 3.99
CA LYS A 300 9.87 -19.26 3.81
C LYS A 300 10.60 -18.27 4.72
N GLY A 301 9.89 -17.47 5.50
CA GLY A 301 10.44 -16.47 6.39
C GLY A 301 10.81 -15.15 5.72
N ARG A 302 10.47 -14.94 4.45
CA ARG A 302 10.72 -13.70 3.71
C ARG A 302 9.71 -12.62 4.11
N ASN A 303 10.18 -11.40 4.24
CA ASN A 303 9.30 -10.24 4.40
C ASN A 303 8.98 -9.68 3.01
N ILE A 304 7.76 -9.89 2.55
CA ILE A 304 7.30 -9.51 1.21
C ILE A 304 6.48 -8.23 1.32
N LEU A 305 6.85 -7.25 0.51
CA LEU A 305 6.20 -5.95 0.42
C LEU A 305 5.52 -5.81 -0.94
N ILE A 306 4.28 -5.34 -0.91
CA ILE A 306 3.52 -4.92 -2.09
C ILE A 306 2.95 -3.53 -1.78
N GLY A 307 3.04 -2.60 -2.73
CA GLY A 307 2.51 -1.25 -2.61
C GLY A 307 1.50 -0.90 -3.70
N TRP A 308 0.75 0.15 -3.51
CA TRP A 308 -0.12 0.71 -4.52
C TRP A 308 0.67 1.57 -5.51
N MET A 309 0.55 1.30 -6.81
CA MET A 309 1.04 2.15 -7.89
C MET A 309 0.01 3.25 -8.18
N GLY A 310 -0.11 4.16 -7.25
CA GLY A 310 -0.98 5.31 -7.25
C GLY A 310 -0.56 6.24 -6.11
N MET A 311 -1.20 7.39 -6.01
CA MET A 311 -0.93 8.39 -4.99
C MET A 311 -2.20 9.17 -4.69
N PRO A 312 -2.60 9.35 -3.41
CA PRO A 312 -3.69 10.25 -3.08
C PRO A 312 -3.33 11.68 -3.48
N GLU A 313 -4.34 12.44 -3.92
CA GLU A 313 -4.21 13.87 -4.21
C GLU A 313 -3.11 14.24 -5.23
N SER A 314 -2.77 13.31 -6.12
CA SER A 314 -1.77 13.57 -7.15
C SER A 314 -2.25 14.62 -8.16
N ASP A 315 -1.32 15.45 -8.62
CA ASP A 315 -1.54 16.54 -9.58
C ASP A 315 -1.52 16.10 -11.06
N TYR A 316 -1.43 14.80 -11.29
CA TYR A 316 -1.45 14.17 -12.62
C TYR A 316 -2.69 13.28 -12.79
N ASN A 317 -2.97 12.87 -14.01
CA ASN A 317 -4.15 12.08 -14.33
C ASN A 317 -3.83 10.73 -14.98
N ASN A 318 -4.81 9.82 -14.90
CA ASN A 318 -4.83 8.53 -15.57
C ASN A 318 -5.98 8.47 -16.60
N ASP A 319 -6.32 9.57 -17.24
CA ASP A 319 -7.48 9.72 -18.12
C ASP A 319 -7.62 8.62 -19.16
N LYS A 320 -6.50 8.10 -19.67
CA LYS A 320 -6.49 7.06 -20.69
C LYS A 320 -7.13 5.76 -20.19
N THR A 321 -6.75 5.32 -18.99
CA THR A 321 -7.30 4.09 -18.38
C THR A 321 -8.66 4.34 -17.75
N VAL A 322 -8.88 5.51 -17.15
CA VAL A 322 -10.18 5.93 -16.59
C VAL A 322 -11.28 5.93 -17.65
N LYS A 323 -11.02 6.48 -18.84
CA LYS A 323 -11.95 6.43 -19.99
C LYS A 323 -12.29 5.00 -20.44
N ASN A 324 -11.38 4.07 -20.21
CA ASN A 324 -11.58 2.67 -20.51
C ASN A 324 -12.21 1.88 -19.34
N GLY A 325 -12.45 2.52 -18.19
CA GLY A 325 -13.22 1.97 -17.08
C GLY A 325 -12.38 1.32 -15.98
N TRP A 326 -11.08 1.60 -15.90
CA TRP A 326 -10.22 1.07 -14.84
C TRP A 326 -9.10 2.04 -14.46
N GLN A 327 -8.49 1.86 -13.28
CA GLN A 327 -7.38 2.66 -12.83
C GLN A 327 -6.52 1.93 -11.79
N HIS A 328 -5.21 2.17 -11.85
CA HIS A 328 -4.16 1.75 -10.96
C HIS A 328 -3.76 0.26 -11.04
N ALA A 329 -2.75 -0.07 -10.26
CA ALA A 329 -2.19 -1.42 -10.11
C ALA A 329 -1.49 -1.55 -8.77
N LEU A 330 -1.19 -2.76 -8.35
CA LEU A 330 -0.20 -3.02 -7.30
C LEU A 330 1.20 -3.12 -7.90
N SER A 331 2.21 -2.76 -7.13
CA SER A 331 3.61 -2.93 -7.49
C SER A 331 3.95 -4.41 -7.67
N LEU A 332 5.01 -4.71 -8.41
CA LEU A 332 5.62 -6.02 -8.33
C LEU A 332 6.04 -6.30 -6.88
N PRO A 333 5.90 -7.54 -6.41
CA PRO A 333 6.26 -7.90 -5.04
C PRO A 333 7.79 -7.80 -4.83
N ARG A 334 8.18 -7.28 -3.67
CA ARG A 334 9.56 -7.02 -3.29
C ARG A 334 9.88 -7.75 -1.99
N GLU A 335 11.05 -8.35 -1.90
CA GLU A 335 11.60 -8.88 -0.64
C GLU A 335 12.36 -7.79 0.09
N LEU A 336 12.06 -7.61 1.37
CA LEU A 336 12.80 -6.70 2.25
C LEU A 336 13.96 -7.44 2.91
N TYR A 337 15.10 -6.77 3.01
CA TYR A 337 16.29 -7.25 3.71
C TYR A 337 17.04 -6.09 4.37
N VAL A 338 17.99 -6.41 5.23
CA VAL A 338 18.83 -5.41 5.89
C VAL A 338 20.21 -5.41 5.25
N THR A 339 20.74 -4.24 4.90
CA THR A 339 22.09 -4.09 4.38
C THR A 339 23.14 -4.23 5.51
N GLU A 340 24.41 -4.37 5.14
CA GLU A 340 25.51 -4.42 6.12
C GLU A 340 25.57 -3.17 7.02
N GLU A 341 25.17 -1.99 6.47
CA GLU A 341 25.07 -0.73 7.22
C GLU A 341 23.83 -0.65 8.12
N GLY A 342 22.97 -1.69 8.10
CA GLY A 342 21.76 -1.77 8.91
C GLY A 342 20.58 -0.99 8.38
N LYS A 343 20.55 -0.65 7.09
CA LYS A 343 19.43 0.00 6.41
C LYS A 343 18.44 -1.02 5.87
N LEU A 344 17.16 -0.67 5.86
CA LEU A 344 16.16 -1.45 5.16
C LEU A 344 16.31 -1.27 3.65
N ALA A 345 16.44 -2.37 2.95
CA ALA A 345 16.55 -2.42 1.49
C ALA A 345 15.53 -3.38 0.90
N GLN A 346 15.35 -3.34 -0.41
CA GLN A 346 14.35 -4.10 -1.12
C GLN A 346 14.89 -4.58 -2.48
N LYS A 347 14.43 -5.75 -2.89
CA LYS A 347 14.72 -6.34 -4.20
C LYS A 347 13.46 -7.01 -4.76
N PRO A 348 13.28 -7.08 -6.10
CA PRO A 348 12.22 -7.88 -6.69
C PRO A 348 12.29 -9.34 -6.21
N LEU A 349 11.14 -10.00 -6.06
CA LEU A 349 11.13 -11.44 -5.72
C LEU A 349 11.81 -12.28 -6.81
N GLU A 350 12.53 -13.32 -6.40
CA GLU A 350 13.23 -14.23 -7.30
C GLU A 350 12.30 -14.93 -8.29
N GLU A 351 11.05 -15.19 -7.90
CA GLU A 351 10.02 -15.79 -8.75
C GLU A 351 9.80 -15.00 -10.05
N LEU A 352 9.96 -13.69 -10.02
CA LEU A 352 9.79 -12.80 -11.19
C LEU A 352 10.82 -13.07 -12.29
N LYS A 353 11.98 -13.65 -11.97
CA LYS A 353 12.99 -14.04 -12.97
C LYS A 353 12.46 -15.08 -13.96
N LYS A 354 11.43 -15.86 -13.61
CA LYS A 354 10.77 -16.79 -14.52
C LYS A 354 10.05 -16.10 -15.69
N LEU A 355 9.78 -14.81 -15.59
CA LEU A 355 9.22 -14.01 -16.68
C LEU A 355 10.24 -13.67 -17.76
N ARG A 356 11.53 -13.83 -17.47
CA ARG A 356 12.62 -13.47 -18.39
C ARG A 356 12.69 -14.45 -19.52
N THR A 357 12.70 -13.93 -20.74
CA THR A 357 12.87 -14.69 -21.98
C THR A 357 13.75 -13.89 -22.93
N ASN A 358 14.47 -14.58 -23.83
CA ASN A 358 15.23 -13.92 -24.91
C ASN A 358 16.28 -12.91 -24.40
N GLU A 359 17.00 -13.23 -23.32
CA GLU A 359 18.08 -12.40 -22.77
C GLU A 359 19.12 -12.12 -23.87
N LYS A 360 19.52 -10.85 -23.99
CA LYS A 360 20.59 -10.38 -24.87
C LYS A 360 21.55 -9.53 -24.05
N LYS A 361 22.82 -9.89 -24.06
CA LYS A 361 23.90 -9.08 -23.48
C LYS A 361 24.56 -8.29 -24.59
N MET A 362 24.75 -7.02 -24.38
CA MET A 362 25.33 -6.10 -25.36
C MET A 362 26.27 -5.13 -24.64
N GLU A 363 27.40 -4.90 -25.25
CA GLU A 363 28.35 -3.85 -24.82
C GLU A 363 28.32 -2.71 -25.82
N PHE A 364 28.42 -1.50 -25.36
CA PHE A 364 28.44 -0.30 -26.19
C PHE A 364 29.29 0.79 -25.57
N ASN A 365 29.89 1.63 -26.42
CA ASN A 365 30.71 2.72 -25.94
C ASN A 365 30.07 4.10 -26.13
N ASN A 366 29.26 4.29 -27.17
CA ASN A 366 28.65 5.57 -27.49
C ASN A 366 27.13 5.49 -27.55
N GLU A 367 26.59 4.76 -28.53
CA GLU A 367 25.16 4.66 -28.76
C GLU A 367 24.77 3.21 -29.10
N LEU A 368 23.68 2.76 -28.58
CA LEU A 368 23.07 1.46 -28.88
C LEU A 368 21.56 1.62 -29.03
N SER A 369 21.02 1.22 -30.18
CA SER A 369 19.58 1.17 -30.42
C SER A 369 19.11 -0.28 -30.43
N VAL A 370 18.12 -0.59 -29.61
CA VAL A 370 17.59 -1.96 -29.45
C VAL A 370 16.09 -1.96 -29.68
N SER A 371 15.64 -2.84 -30.58
CA SER A 371 14.21 -3.12 -30.72
C SER A 371 13.77 -4.18 -29.72
N THR A 372 12.76 -3.90 -28.93
CA THR A 372 12.18 -4.81 -27.96
C THR A 372 10.67 -4.97 -28.17
N SER A 373 10.06 -5.97 -27.53
CA SER A 373 8.60 -6.01 -27.35
C SER A 373 8.14 -4.84 -26.49
N ILE A 374 6.84 -4.70 -26.28
CA ILE A 374 6.29 -3.70 -25.34
C ILE A 374 6.52 -4.08 -23.88
N TRP A 375 6.86 -5.33 -23.61
CA TRP A 375 7.22 -5.87 -22.30
C TRP A 375 8.68 -6.25 -22.30
N PHE A 376 9.46 -5.63 -21.45
CA PHE A 376 10.90 -5.86 -21.36
C PHE A 376 11.41 -5.57 -19.95
N GLU A 377 12.55 -6.13 -19.63
CA GLU A 377 13.40 -5.78 -18.50
C GLU A 377 14.75 -5.33 -19.07
N ILE A 378 15.31 -4.27 -18.51
CA ILE A 378 16.64 -3.77 -18.86
C ILE A 378 17.49 -3.80 -17.59
N HIS A 379 18.66 -4.41 -17.69
CA HIS A 379 19.72 -4.31 -16.70
C HIS A 379 20.87 -3.52 -17.33
N VAL A 380 21.32 -2.48 -16.66
CA VAL A 380 22.41 -1.62 -17.14
C VAL A 380 23.50 -1.59 -16.09
N ASP A 381 24.68 -2.08 -16.44
CA ASP A 381 25.90 -1.92 -15.67
C ASP A 381 26.72 -0.75 -16.26
N PHE A 382 27.05 0.23 -15.44
CA PHE A 382 27.78 1.40 -15.88
C PHE A 382 28.77 1.89 -14.81
N GLU A 383 29.83 2.55 -15.26
CA GLU A 383 30.76 3.23 -14.38
C GLU A 383 30.15 4.57 -13.92
N VAL A 384 30.05 4.81 -12.63
CA VAL A 384 29.49 6.05 -12.04
C VAL A 384 30.23 7.33 -12.42
N SER A 385 31.43 7.21 -12.99
CA SER A 385 32.18 8.33 -13.56
C SER A 385 31.69 8.76 -14.96
N ARG A 386 30.74 8.05 -15.56
CA ARG A 386 30.24 8.30 -16.91
C ARG A 386 28.76 8.62 -16.87
N ASP A 387 28.37 9.70 -17.49
CA ASP A 387 26.98 10.02 -17.74
C ASP A 387 26.38 9.10 -18.80
N PHE A 388 25.09 8.77 -18.67
CA PHE A 388 24.36 8.04 -19.69
C PHE A 388 22.91 8.50 -19.80
N VAL A 389 22.31 8.21 -20.96
CA VAL A 389 20.87 8.42 -21.21
C VAL A 389 20.30 7.16 -21.82
N LEU A 390 19.26 6.63 -21.19
CA LEU A 390 18.44 5.53 -21.71
C LEU A 390 17.09 6.09 -22.16
N LYS A 391 16.85 6.14 -23.46
CA LYS A 391 15.56 6.56 -24.02
C LYS A 391 14.65 5.36 -24.18
N LEU A 392 13.49 5.42 -23.54
CA LEU A 392 12.45 4.42 -23.62
C LEU A 392 11.38 4.91 -24.60
N ARG A 393 11.49 4.47 -25.87
CA ARG A 393 10.72 5.02 -26.98
C ARG A 393 10.97 6.54 -27.14
N GLU A 394 9.92 7.29 -27.47
CA GLU A 394 10.02 8.75 -27.69
C GLU A 394 9.55 9.56 -26.47
N SER A 395 9.14 8.92 -25.39
CA SER A 395 8.35 9.59 -24.35
C SER A 395 8.94 9.52 -22.95
N ALA A 396 9.84 8.59 -22.67
CA ALA A 396 10.44 8.43 -21.35
C ALA A 396 11.95 8.33 -21.45
N GLU A 397 12.64 8.91 -20.49
CA GLU A 397 14.09 8.97 -20.42
C GLU A 397 14.58 8.67 -19.01
N LEU A 398 15.52 7.76 -18.88
CA LEU A 398 16.29 7.55 -17.68
C LEU A 398 17.70 8.07 -17.91
N ARG A 399 18.10 9.09 -17.16
CA ARG A 399 19.36 9.80 -17.31
C ARG A 399 20.17 9.75 -16.03
N TYR A 400 21.44 9.48 -16.16
CA TYR A 400 22.41 9.63 -15.09
C TYR A 400 23.41 10.72 -15.48
N GLU A 401 23.44 11.79 -14.71
CA GLU A 401 24.32 12.95 -14.90
C GLU A 401 24.74 13.49 -13.53
N GLU A 402 26.02 13.82 -13.38
CA GLU A 402 26.57 14.44 -12.16
C GLU A 402 26.19 13.72 -10.84
N GLY A 403 26.12 12.40 -10.88
CA GLY A 403 25.74 11.60 -9.70
C GLY A 403 24.23 11.54 -9.43
N ILE A 404 23.38 12.04 -10.29
CA ILE A 404 21.92 12.02 -10.14
C ILE A 404 21.31 11.12 -11.22
N LEU A 405 20.54 10.12 -10.77
CA LEU A 405 19.70 9.32 -11.65
C LEU A 405 18.31 9.95 -11.73
N THR A 406 17.88 10.32 -12.93
CA THR A 406 16.60 10.99 -13.18
C THR A 406 15.73 10.16 -14.12
N LEU A 407 14.47 9.87 -13.70
CA LEU A 407 13.43 9.40 -14.61
C LEU A 407 12.58 10.58 -15.05
N ASP A 408 12.59 10.86 -16.36
CA ASP A 408 11.78 11.89 -16.98
C ASP A 408 10.69 11.28 -17.87
N ILE A 409 9.44 11.57 -17.58
CA ILE A 409 8.26 11.14 -18.33
C ILE A 409 7.36 12.33 -18.70
N THR A 410 7.92 13.52 -18.74
CA THR A 410 7.20 14.76 -19.07
C THR A 410 6.48 14.66 -20.41
N SER A 411 7.09 14.00 -21.39
CA SER A 411 6.52 13.80 -22.72
C SER A 411 5.44 12.71 -22.81
N CYS A 412 5.16 11.98 -21.72
CA CYS A 412 4.13 10.93 -21.72
C CYS A 412 2.68 11.45 -21.69
N GLY A 413 2.49 12.76 -21.51
CA GLY A 413 1.17 13.42 -21.59
C GLY A 413 0.23 13.12 -20.42
N SER A 414 0.76 12.69 -19.25
CA SER A 414 -0.02 12.41 -18.03
C SER A 414 0.02 13.53 -16.99
N GLY A 415 0.75 14.62 -17.25
CA GLY A 415 1.04 15.67 -16.26
C GLY A 415 2.22 15.35 -15.34
N ARG A 416 2.70 14.10 -15.32
CA ARG A 416 3.92 13.71 -14.60
C ARG A 416 5.14 14.38 -15.23
N LYS A 417 6.11 14.77 -14.41
CA LYS A 417 7.32 15.45 -14.87
C LYS A 417 8.52 14.52 -14.75
N HIS A 418 9.28 14.69 -13.71
CA HIS A 418 10.49 13.89 -13.46
C HIS A 418 10.64 13.56 -11.97
N ARG A 419 11.44 12.55 -11.69
CA ARG A 419 11.90 12.17 -10.36
C ARG A 419 13.39 11.88 -10.41
N GLY A 420 14.12 12.26 -9.38
CA GLY A 420 15.55 12.08 -9.31
C GLY A 420 16.01 11.53 -7.97
N ILE A 421 17.12 10.83 -7.97
CA ILE A 421 17.82 10.34 -6.79
C ILE A 421 19.32 10.55 -6.95
N ALA A 422 19.97 11.11 -5.94
CA ALA A 422 21.41 11.15 -5.87
C ALA A 422 21.98 9.73 -5.61
N ILE A 423 22.81 9.26 -6.54
CA ILE A 423 23.52 8.00 -6.39
C ILE A 423 24.79 8.28 -5.57
N LYS A 424 24.86 7.69 -4.41
CA LYS A 424 26.08 7.69 -3.59
C LYS A 424 26.88 6.44 -3.94
N THR A 425 28.10 6.62 -4.41
CA THR A 425 29.08 5.54 -4.48
C THR A 425 29.38 5.05 -3.07
N ILE A 426 29.28 3.78 -2.83
CA ILE A 426 29.69 3.11 -1.61
C ILE A 426 31.18 2.82 -1.71
#